data_dcf37f164bccf47d2f97fa5875864a4c
#
_entry.id   dcf37f164bccf47d2f97fa5875864a4c
#
_cell.length_a   1.000
_cell.length_b   1.000
_cell.length_c   1.000
_cell.angle_alpha   90.00
_cell.angle_beta   90.00
_cell.angle_gamma   90.00
#
_symmetry.space_group_name_H-M   'P 1'
#
loop_
_entity.id
_entity.type
_entity.pdbx_description
1 polymer ?
#
loop_
_entity_poly.entity_id
_entity_poly.type
_entity_poly.pdbx_seq_one_letter_code
_entity_poly.pdbx_strand_id
1 'polypeptide(L)'
;IMSTYMPAVESYGEGVLFEVDLNSIQPDDYETFVHTFCHIVMKEMEFQCGYPLTSLKEKIYIDNDNSKGGFLIYTIAGSEGSYGGLISLTQNGNIIELINRGAERARYCPNDPICSLEYEAHCFACLDLPETACIKFNAKLNRKLFLERWFNPRPNGLVL
;
A
#
# COMPACT_ATOMS: atom_id res chain seq x y z
N ILE A 1 0.37 22.38 -36.07
CA ILE A 1 1.14 21.56 -35.13
C ILE A 1 0.49 21.79 -33.78
N MET A 2 -0.34 20.86 -33.35
CA MET A 2 -0.89 20.88 -31.99
C MET A 2 0.26 20.44 -31.03
N SER A 3 0.80 21.36 -30.25
CA SER A 3 1.69 21.00 -29.16
C SER A 3 0.83 20.40 -28.04
N THR A 4 1.03 19.12 -27.77
CA THR A 4 0.37 18.44 -26.66
C THR A 4 1.12 18.83 -25.38
N TYR A 5 0.53 19.69 -24.56
CA TYR A 5 1.07 19.97 -23.23
C TYR A 5 0.67 18.83 -22.31
N MET A 6 1.65 18.13 -21.73
CA MET A 6 1.41 17.23 -20.60
C MET A 6 1.61 18.01 -19.31
N PRO A 7 0.59 18.14 -18.47
CA PRO A 7 0.79 18.73 -17.15
C PRO A 7 1.68 17.81 -16.33
N ALA A 8 2.70 18.36 -15.69
CA ALA A 8 3.60 17.64 -14.81
C ALA A 8 3.77 18.41 -13.51
N VAL A 9 3.92 17.68 -12.43
CA VAL A 9 4.25 18.23 -11.11
C VAL A 9 5.56 17.63 -10.67
N GLU A 10 6.51 18.48 -10.34
CA GLU A 10 7.76 18.08 -9.71
C GLU A 10 7.66 18.38 -8.22
N SER A 11 7.97 17.38 -7.40
CA SER A 11 8.00 17.53 -5.95
C SER A 11 9.24 16.84 -5.39
N TYR A 12 9.78 17.41 -4.32
CA TYR A 12 10.92 16.85 -3.60
C TYR A 12 10.43 16.27 -2.28
N GLY A 13 10.89 15.07 -1.95
CA GLY A 13 10.48 14.38 -0.72
C GLY A 13 11.21 13.05 -0.57
N GLU A 14 10.83 12.32 0.44
CA GLU A 14 11.29 10.96 0.65
C GLU A 14 10.30 9.97 0.06
N GLY A 15 10.80 8.81 -0.37
CA GLY A 15 9.94 7.74 -0.82
C GLY A 15 10.59 6.38 -0.61
N VAL A 16 9.74 5.37 -0.46
CA VAL A 16 10.14 3.96 -0.40
C VAL A 16 9.38 3.22 -1.48
N LEU A 17 10.12 2.54 -2.36
CA LEU A 17 9.57 1.69 -3.40
C LEU A 17 9.58 0.24 -2.90
N PHE A 18 8.44 -0.41 -3.04
CA PHE A 18 8.24 -1.82 -2.74
C PHE A 18 8.05 -2.58 -4.05
N GLU A 19 8.80 -3.65 -4.23
CA GLU A 19 8.57 -4.61 -5.31
C GLU A 19 7.89 -5.85 -4.75
N VAL A 20 6.94 -6.41 -5.53
CA VAL A 20 6.13 -7.55 -5.14
C VAL A 20 6.12 -8.58 -6.26
N ASP A 21 6.50 -9.81 -5.94
CA ASP A 21 6.33 -10.96 -6.83
C ASP A 21 4.87 -11.41 -6.82
N LEU A 22 4.24 -11.44 -8.00
CA LEU A 22 2.82 -11.76 -8.17
C LEU A 22 2.58 -13.15 -8.76
N ASN A 23 3.60 -14.00 -8.90
CA ASN A 23 3.47 -15.33 -9.50
C ASN A 23 2.43 -16.23 -8.81
N SER A 24 2.13 -15.98 -7.52
CA SER A 24 1.12 -16.72 -6.76
C SER A 24 -0.28 -16.12 -6.84
N ILE A 25 -0.44 -14.94 -7.43
CA ILE A 25 -1.69 -14.20 -7.55
C ILE A 25 -2.29 -14.43 -8.94
N GLN A 26 -3.61 -14.33 -9.09
CA GLN A 26 -4.23 -14.33 -10.40
C GLN A 26 -4.02 -12.96 -11.08
N PRO A 27 -3.81 -12.90 -12.40
CA PRO A 27 -3.57 -11.63 -13.09
C PRO A 27 -4.65 -10.57 -12.88
N ASP A 28 -5.91 -10.96 -12.80
CA ASP A 28 -7.04 -10.06 -12.55
C ASP A 28 -7.00 -9.44 -11.15
N ASP A 29 -6.30 -10.08 -10.22
CA ASP A 29 -6.18 -9.67 -8.82
C ASP A 29 -4.91 -8.85 -8.53
N TYR A 30 -3.98 -8.72 -9.47
CA TYR A 30 -2.68 -8.06 -9.27
C TYR A 30 -2.82 -6.66 -8.68
N GLU A 31 -3.63 -5.85 -9.33
CA GLU A 31 -3.83 -4.46 -8.90
C GLU A 31 -4.48 -4.39 -7.52
N THR A 32 -5.52 -5.19 -7.28
CA THR A 32 -6.23 -5.25 -6.00
C THR A 32 -5.29 -5.70 -4.88
N PHE A 33 -4.47 -6.71 -5.12
CA PHE A 33 -3.50 -7.18 -4.12
C PHE A 33 -2.45 -6.14 -3.77
N VAL A 34 -1.80 -5.55 -4.79
CA VAL A 34 -0.72 -4.56 -4.60
C VAL A 34 -1.27 -3.29 -3.94
N HIS A 35 -2.45 -2.82 -4.36
CA HIS A 35 -3.10 -1.65 -3.78
C HIS A 35 -3.50 -1.89 -2.32
N THR A 36 -4.10 -3.05 -2.01
CA THR A 36 -4.42 -3.42 -0.63
C THR A 36 -3.17 -3.49 0.24
N PHE A 37 -2.09 -4.07 -0.26
CA PHE A 37 -0.82 -4.13 0.46
C PHE A 37 -0.25 -2.73 0.73
N CYS A 38 -0.29 -1.84 -0.24
CA CYS A 38 0.11 -0.45 -0.07
C CYS A 38 -0.64 0.23 1.08
N HIS A 39 -1.98 0.09 1.12
CA HIS A 39 -2.82 0.67 2.17
C HIS A 39 -2.50 0.12 3.57
N ILE A 40 -2.25 -1.19 3.67
CA ILE A 40 -1.84 -1.83 4.93
C ILE A 40 -0.53 -1.22 5.44
N VAL A 41 0.45 -1.07 4.56
CA VAL A 41 1.75 -0.47 4.89
C VAL A 41 1.60 1.00 5.30
N MET A 42 0.83 1.79 4.54
CA MET A 42 0.61 3.20 4.85
C MET A 42 -0.06 3.41 6.21
N LYS A 43 -1.09 2.61 6.53
CA LYS A 43 -1.74 2.67 7.84
C LYS A 43 -0.79 2.29 8.98
N GLU A 44 0.08 1.32 8.77
CA GLU A 44 1.05 0.95 9.80
C GLU A 44 2.14 2.02 9.96
N MET A 45 2.52 2.72 8.90
CA MET A 45 3.42 3.88 8.97
C MET A 45 2.83 5.01 9.83
N GLU A 46 1.53 5.28 9.74
CA GLU A 46 0.84 6.24 10.61
C GLU A 46 1.01 5.86 12.09
N PHE A 47 0.78 4.59 12.43
CA PHE A 47 0.87 4.11 13.81
C PHE A 47 2.30 4.11 14.36
N GLN A 48 3.28 3.71 13.57
CA GLN A 48 4.65 3.53 14.06
C GLN A 48 5.52 4.77 13.93
N CYS A 49 5.31 5.55 12.88
CA CYS A 49 6.18 6.66 12.52
C CYS A 49 5.55 8.02 12.78
N GLY A 50 4.25 8.04 13.11
CA GLY A 50 3.52 9.27 13.36
C GLY A 50 3.30 10.13 12.11
N TYR A 51 3.47 9.57 10.91
CA TYR A 51 3.13 10.29 9.69
C TYR A 51 1.61 10.39 9.56
N PRO A 52 1.03 11.58 9.49
CA PRO A 52 -0.38 11.68 9.13
C PRO A 52 -0.58 11.13 7.71
N LEU A 53 -1.59 10.27 7.52
CA LEU A 53 -1.89 9.66 6.21
C LEU A 53 -2.04 10.72 5.10
N THR A 54 -2.53 11.91 5.45
CA THR A 54 -2.67 13.03 4.49
C THR A 54 -1.35 13.56 3.95
N SER A 55 -0.23 13.31 4.63
CA SER A 55 1.11 13.71 4.18
C SER A 55 1.78 12.67 3.29
N LEU A 56 1.23 11.46 3.23
CA LEU A 56 1.70 10.37 2.39
C LEU A 56 0.92 10.31 1.10
N LYS A 57 1.59 9.87 0.05
CA LYS A 57 1.02 9.58 -1.27
C LYS A 57 1.44 8.20 -1.71
N GLU A 58 0.60 7.60 -2.54
CA GLU A 58 0.88 6.31 -3.16
C GLU A 58 0.99 6.41 -4.67
N LYS A 59 1.71 5.48 -5.25
CA LYS A 59 1.67 5.18 -6.68
C LYS A 59 1.82 3.68 -6.89
N ILE A 60 0.90 3.08 -7.64
CA ILE A 60 0.84 1.65 -7.89
C ILE A 60 1.41 1.35 -9.28
N TYR A 61 2.17 0.27 -9.38
CA TYR A 61 2.78 -0.23 -10.61
C TYR A 61 2.43 -1.70 -10.79
N ILE A 62 1.99 -2.08 -12.00
CA ILE A 62 1.69 -3.47 -12.35
C ILE A 62 2.37 -3.78 -13.69
N ASP A 63 3.13 -4.86 -13.70
CA ASP A 63 3.74 -5.47 -14.88
C ASP A 63 3.13 -6.86 -15.08
N ASN A 64 2.11 -6.92 -15.93
CA ASN A 64 1.39 -8.16 -16.19
C ASN A 64 2.25 -9.19 -16.92
N ASP A 65 3.18 -8.74 -17.76
CA ASP A 65 4.01 -9.62 -18.59
C ASP A 65 5.01 -10.42 -17.77
N ASN A 66 5.51 -9.80 -16.71
CA ASN A 66 6.52 -10.41 -15.83
C ASN A 66 5.94 -10.87 -14.48
N SER A 67 4.63 -10.81 -14.27
CA SER A 67 3.98 -11.13 -12.99
C SER A 67 4.62 -10.40 -11.81
N LYS A 68 4.88 -9.11 -12.00
CA LYS A 68 5.45 -8.23 -10.98
C LYS A 68 4.54 -7.05 -10.71
N GLY A 69 4.59 -6.60 -9.49
CA GLY A 69 3.95 -5.38 -9.07
C GLY A 69 4.83 -4.59 -8.13
N GLY A 70 4.35 -3.43 -7.75
CA GLY A 70 5.02 -2.61 -6.76
C GLY A 70 4.22 -1.38 -6.43
N PHE A 71 4.63 -0.73 -5.37
CA PHE A 71 4.07 0.55 -4.98
C PHE A 71 5.14 1.47 -4.40
N LEU A 72 5.01 2.74 -4.69
CA LEU A 72 5.82 3.79 -4.11
C LEU A 72 4.98 4.53 -3.07
N ILE A 73 5.47 4.62 -1.85
CA ILE A 73 4.95 5.51 -0.81
C ILE A 73 5.91 6.67 -0.67
N TYR A 74 5.41 7.89 -0.74
CA TYR A 74 6.25 9.08 -0.70
C TYR A 74 5.57 10.25 0.02
N THR A 75 6.40 11.16 0.54
CA THR A 75 5.96 12.42 1.15
C THR A 75 5.90 13.52 0.10
N ILE A 76 5.01 14.50 0.30
CA ILE A 76 5.00 15.73 -0.50
C ILE A 76 5.82 16.78 0.24
N ALA A 77 6.65 17.52 -0.49
CA ALA A 77 7.39 18.66 0.04
C ALA A 77 6.42 19.70 0.64
N GLY A 78 6.70 20.12 1.86
CA GLY A 78 5.86 21.08 2.59
C GLY A 78 4.94 20.48 3.64
N SER A 79 4.85 19.14 3.75
CA SER A 79 4.24 18.52 4.93
C SER A 79 5.16 18.75 6.13
N GLU A 80 4.70 19.56 7.08
CA GLU A 80 5.46 19.85 8.30
C GLU A 80 5.82 18.55 9.02
N GLY A 81 7.11 18.30 9.21
CA GLY A 81 7.60 17.49 10.31
C GLY A 81 8.07 16.09 10.01
N SER A 82 8.80 15.78 8.98
CA SER A 82 9.92 14.83 9.13
C SER A 82 10.60 14.52 7.79
N TYR A 83 11.74 15.11 7.64
CA TYR A 83 12.73 14.61 6.69
C TYR A 83 13.49 13.46 7.37
N GLY A 84 13.63 12.34 6.70
CA GLY A 84 14.44 11.20 7.17
C GLY A 84 13.64 10.04 7.78
N GLY A 85 12.35 10.16 8.02
CA GLY A 85 11.56 9.13 8.66
C GLY A 85 11.30 7.91 7.77
N LEU A 86 10.94 8.09 6.50
CA LEU A 86 10.75 6.98 5.56
C LEU A 86 12.08 6.27 5.28
N ILE A 87 13.16 7.03 5.10
CA ILE A 87 14.50 6.46 4.90
C ILE A 87 14.93 5.66 6.13
N SER A 88 14.66 6.16 7.34
CA SER A 88 15.02 5.44 8.57
C SER A 88 14.32 4.09 8.71
N LEU A 89 13.11 3.97 8.18
CA LEU A 89 12.37 2.69 8.16
C LEU A 89 13.06 1.61 7.32
N THR A 90 13.78 1.99 6.27
CA THR A 90 14.49 1.01 5.43
C THR A 90 15.76 0.50 6.08
N GLN A 91 16.20 1.10 7.18
CA GLN A 91 17.40 0.72 7.89
C GLN A 91 17.11 -0.35 8.95
N ASN A 92 18.09 -1.22 9.20
CA ASN A 92 18.08 -2.21 10.28
C ASN A 92 16.88 -3.18 10.29
N GLY A 93 16.23 -3.41 9.14
CA GLY A 93 15.10 -4.34 9.06
C GLY A 93 13.76 -3.81 9.61
N ASN A 94 13.69 -2.54 10.01
CA ASN A 94 12.47 -1.94 10.57
C ASN A 94 11.28 -2.04 9.62
N ILE A 95 11.54 -1.95 8.30
CA ILE A 95 10.49 -2.05 7.28
C ILE A 95 9.82 -3.43 7.27
N ILE A 96 10.59 -4.50 7.46
CA ILE A 96 10.05 -5.87 7.50
C ILE A 96 9.15 -6.05 8.73
N GLU A 97 9.59 -5.54 9.87
CA GLU A 97 8.78 -5.58 11.10
C GLU A 97 7.49 -4.77 10.93
N LEU A 98 7.56 -3.59 10.31
CA LEU A 98 6.41 -2.76 10.01
C LEU A 98 5.40 -3.50 9.12
N ILE A 99 5.88 -4.13 8.04
CA ILE A 99 5.03 -4.91 7.13
C ILE A 99 4.33 -6.05 7.87
N ASN A 100 5.08 -6.82 8.67
CA ASN A 100 4.52 -7.94 9.42
C ASN A 100 3.46 -7.48 10.43
N ARG A 101 3.69 -6.37 11.14
CA ARG A 101 2.70 -5.79 12.05
C ARG A 101 1.46 -5.30 11.30
N GLY A 102 1.64 -4.66 10.15
CA GLY A 102 0.53 -4.25 9.29
C GLY A 102 -0.32 -5.42 8.83
N ALA A 103 0.31 -6.51 8.38
CA ALA A 103 -0.37 -7.74 7.98
C ALA A 103 -1.13 -8.38 9.14
N GLU A 104 -0.54 -8.46 10.34
CA GLU A 104 -1.23 -8.97 11.53
C GLU A 104 -2.40 -8.07 11.94
N ARG A 105 -2.23 -6.75 11.91
CA ARG A 105 -3.32 -5.80 12.19
C ARG A 105 -4.47 -5.94 11.19
N ALA A 106 -4.18 -6.18 9.92
CA ALA A 106 -5.18 -6.35 8.88
C ALA A 106 -6.10 -7.56 9.10
N ARG A 107 -5.74 -8.51 9.96
CA ARG A 107 -6.61 -9.65 10.33
C ARG A 107 -7.89 -9.23 11.05
N TYR A 108 -7.88 -8.05 11.66
CA TYR A 108 -8.97 -7.58 12.50
C TYR A 108 -9.51 -6.25 11.98
N CYS A 109 -10.82 -6.15 11.93
CA CYS A 109 -11.50 -4.89 11.68
C CYS A 109 -12.48 -4.62 12.83
N PRO A 110 -12.49 -3.40 13.39
CA PRO A 110 -13.47 -3.06 14.43
C PRO A 110 -14.94 -3.21 13.99
N ASN A 111 -15.18 -3.18 12.68
CA ASN A 111 -16.51 -3.34 12.08
C ASN A 111 -16.82 -4.79 11.67
N ASP A 112 -15.98 -5.77 12.02
CA ASP A 112 -16.30 -7.18 11.80
C ASP A 112 -17.43 -7.61 12.77
N PRO A 113 -18.36 -8.48 12.35
CA PRO A 113 -18.36 -9.23 11.10
C PRO A 113 -18.93 -8.49 9.87
N ILE A 114 -19.50 -7.31 10.01
CA ILE A 114 -20.15 -6.59 8.91
C ILE A 114 -19.15 -6.33 7.79
N CYS A 115 -18.01 -5.73 8.10
CA CYS A 115 -16.97 -5.46 7.11
C CYS A 115 -16.48 -6.72 6.39
N SER A 116 -16.34 -7.84 7.11
CA SER A 116 -15.88 -9.09 6.52
C SER A 116 -16.95 -9.85 5.73
N LEU A 117 -18.23 -9.57 5.97
CA LEU A 117 -19.35 -10.21 5.26
C LEU A 117 -19.74 -9.45 3.99
N GLU A 118 -19.58 -8.13 4.02
CA GLU A 118 -19.93 -7.27 2.90
C GLU A 118 -18.72 -7.07 1.98
N TYR A 119 -18.97 -7.11 0.67
CA TYR A 119 -18.01 -6.82 -0.40
C TYR A 119 -16.63 -7.48 -0.21
N GLU A 120 -15.58 -6.72 -0.45
CA GLU A 120 -14.18 -7.15 -0.46
C GLU A 120 -13.50 -6.99 0.91
N ALA A 121 -14.29 -6.83 1.98
CA ALA A 121 -13.83 -6.70 3.35
C ALA A 121 -12.88 -5.51 3.59
N HIS A 122 -13.20 -4.34 3.07
CA HIS A 122 -12.53 -3.10 3.41
C HIS A 122 -13.51 -2.05 3.90
N CYS A 123 -13.04 -1.17 4.74
CA CYS A 123 -13.78 0.00 5.20
C CYS A 123 -12.81 1.00 5.82
N PHE A 124 -13.32 2.18 6.16
CA PHE A 124 -12.52 3.25 6.76
C PHE A 124 -11.78 2.83 8.05
N ALA A 125 -12.37 1.93 8.83
CA ALA A 125 -11.74 1.47 10.07
C ALA A 125 -10.52 0.55 9.81
N CYS A 126 -10.46 -0.18 8.69
CA CYS A 126 -9.37 -1.12 8.43
C CYS A 126 -8.43 -0.71 7.29
N LEU A 127 -8.92 -0.36 6.12
CA LEU A 127 -8.07 -0.16 4.93
C LEU A 127 -8.18 1.21 4.27
N ASP A 128 -9.37 1.84 4.27
CA ASP A 128 -9.56 3.05 3.49
C ASP A 128 -8.70 4.20 4.02
N LEU A 129 -8.10 4.91 3.10
CA LEU A 129 -7.27 6.10 3.35
C LEU A 129 -8.06 7.38 3.04
N PRO A 130 -7.62 8.53 3.55
CA PRO A 130 -8.11 9.82 3.06
C PRO A 130 -7.95 9.92 1.54
N GLU A 131 -8.93 10.50 0.85
CA GLU A 131 -8.91 10.65 -0.63
C GLU A 131 -7.66 11.36 -1.15
N THR A 132 -7.06 12.22 -0.33
CA THR A 132 -5.81 12.90 -0.67
C THR A 132 -4.61 11.97 -0.70
N ALA A 133 -4.67 10.81 -0.06
CA ALA A 133 -3.59 9.82 0.03
C ALA A 133 -3.71 8.72 -1.04
N CYS A 134 -4.95 8.35 -1.41
CA CYS A 134 -5.22 7.28 -2.37
C CYS A 134 -5.63 7.86 -3.73
N ILE A 135 -4.88 7.50 -4.79
CA ILE A 135 -5.17 7.95 -6.17
C ILE A 135 -6.40 7.27 -6.81
N LYS A 136 -6.89 6.21 -6.19
CA LYS A 136 -8.02 5.40 -6.69
C LYS A 136 -9.28 5.53 -5.85
N PHE A 137 -9.32 6.50 -4.93
CA PHE A 137 -10.48 6.74 -4.06
C PHE A 137 -10.95 5.47 -3.32
N ASN A 138 -9.99 4.69 -2.80
CA ASN A 138 -10.21 3.42 -2.11
C ASN A 138 -10.91 2.31 -2.94
N ALA A 139 -10.95 2.44 -4.27
CA ALA A 139 -11.44 1.39 -5.13
C ALA A 139 -10.41 0.26 -5.28
N LYS A 140 -10.89 -0.96 -5.55
CA LYS A 140 -10.02 -2.14 -5.72
C LYS A 140 -9.16 -2.43 -4.50
N LEU A 141 -9.78 -2.52 -3.35
CA LEU A 141 -9.20 -3.01 -2.11
C LEU A 141 -9.86 -4.33 -1.72
N ASN A 142 -9.08 -5.29 -1.25
CA ASN A 142 -9.62 -6.57 -0.79
C ASN A 142 -8.75 -7.15 0.33
N ARG A 143 -9.18 -6.93 1.57
CA ARG A 143 -8.49 -7.44 2.77
C ARG A 143 -8.42 -8.97 2.80
N LYS A 144 -9.48 -9.66 2.37
CA LYS A 144 -9.53 -11.12 2.36
C LYS A 144 -8.51 -11.69 1.38
N LEU A 145 -8.45 -11.15 0.16
CA LEU A 145 -7.47 -11.54 -0.84
C LEU A 145 -6.05 -11.41 -0.30
N PHE A 146 -5.73 -10.24 0.31
CA PHE A 146 -4.41 -10.02 0.88
C PHE A 146 -4.09 -11.05 1.97
N LEU A 147 -4.98 -11.23 2.96
CA LEU A 147 -4.76 -12.14 4.08
C LEU A 147 -4.61 -13.59 3.63
N GLU A 148 -5.45 -14.02 2.68
CA GLU A 148 -5.35 -15.37 2.12
C GLU A 148 -3.99 -15.63 1.50
N ARG A 149 -3.47 -14.66 0.74
CA ARG A 149 -2.18 -14.82 0.05
C ARG A 149 -0.99 -14.61 0.98
N TRP A 150 -1.10 -13.71 1.93
CA TRP A 150 -0.03 -13.42 2.88
C TRP A 150 0.21 -14.56 3.87
N PHE A 151 -0.87 -15.08 4.49
CA PHE A 151 -0.74 -16.10 5.52
C PHE A 151 -0.81 -17.54 5.01
N ASN A 152 -1.29 -17.79 3.79
CA ASN A 152 -1.32 -19.09 3.16
C ASN A 152 -0.64 -19.01 1.78
N PRO A 153 0.65 -18.72 1.71
CA PRO A 153 1.35 -18.65 0.44
C PRO A 153 1.31 -20.02 -0.24
N ARG A 154 1.05 -20.04 -1.55
CA ARG A 154 1.24 -21.25 -2.34
C ARG A 154 2.71 -21.66 -2.31
N PRO A 155 3.08 -22.92 -2.66
CA PRO A 155 4.43 -23.48 -2.48
C PRO A 155 5.59 -22.66 -3.08
N ASN A 156 5.31 -21.66 -3.89
CA ASN A 156 6.30 -20.76 -4.49
C ASN A 156 6.34 -19.37 -3.82
N GLY A 157 5.84 -19.25 -2.62
CA GLY A 157 5.95 -18.15 -1.65
C GLY A 157 6.06 -16.72 -2.17
N LEU A 158 5.46 -15.78 -1.45
CA LEU A 158 5.81 -14.36 -1.56
C LEU A 158 7.26 -14.18 -1.11
N VAL A 159 8.13 -13.80 -2.03
CA VAL A 159 9.48 -13.33 -1.71
C VAL A 159 9.40 -11.80 -1.66
N LEU A 160 9.62 -11.24 -0.48
CA LEU A 160 9.82 -9.79 -0.29
C LEU A 160 11.27 -9.44 -0.61
#